data_704f437d224b20e39e6343270d6a0640
#
_entry.id   704f437d224b20e39e6343270d6a0640
#
_cell.length_a   1.000
_cell.length_b   1.000
_cell.length_c   1.000
_cell.angle_alpha   90.00
_cell.angle_beta   90.00
_cell.angle_gamma   90.00
#
_symmetry.space_group_name_H-M   'P 1'
#
loop_
_entity.id
_entity.type
_entity.pdbx_description
1 polymer ?
#
loop_
_entity_poly.entity_id
_entity_poly.type
_entity_poly.pdbx_seq_one_letter_code
_entity_poly.pdbx_strand_id
1 'polypeptide(L)'
;MATTFFIEGCEYLSVKQALEILPDLEQFSIDEFEEEFTREDFLGSFLDEYECIRVGISQECGRGFELGYLDGYEIRITTPATRFDWELTLKFVSALAAKFDCEITAQNEFKEDEILSFTARSVLDYDFVSDIKFGLEAVKSNTKDGHTYTIYGLTREVTFNENIIDEILSAKNSIDTFSEFVTDIQNIDAYDAAQQFYDTDDGQTFGEYVLTQLYPTIMPVLPSVERANMQLVSDDEVSFYRVVLVVGKGEGATVVGTLNYDEFTARLPKEKYKFTDANHVLIEPLSRGEMAAMIGVGG
;
A
#
# COMPACT_ATOMS: atom_id res chain seq x y z
N MET A 1 0.20 -9.60 11.14
CA MET A 1 1.19 -10.70 11.33
C MET A 1 2.48 -10.27 10.63
N ALA A 2 3.64 -10.47 11.26
CA ALA A 2 4.92 -10.04 10.71
C ALA A 2 6.08 -10.89 11.24
N THR A 3 7.23 -10.76 10.60
CA THR A 3 8.53 -11.17 11.11
C THR A 3 9.36 -9.92 11.33
N THR A 4 9.94 -9.78 12.52
CA THR A 4 10.80 -8.63 12.87
C THR A 4 12.21 -9.12 13.13
N PHE A 5 13.18 -8.48 12.49
CA PHE A 5 14.60 -8.66 12.73
C PHE A 5 15.11 -7.52 13.61
N PHE A 6 15.87 -7.86 14.64
CA PHE A 6 16.46 -6.90 15.56
C PHE A 6 17.99 -6.94 15.45
N ILE A 7 18.60 -5.77 15.43
CA ILE A 7 20.06 -5.59 15.43
C ILE A 7 20.40 -4.59 16.54
N GLU A 8 20.86 -5.12 17.68
CA GLU A 8 21.11 -4.34 18.88
C GLU A 8 22.56 -3.86 18.98
N GLY A 9 22.80 -2.87 19.82
CA GLY A 9 24.16 -2.36 20.13
C GLY A 9 24.81 -1.57 19.01
N CYS A 10 24.04 -1.09 18.05
CA CYS A 10 24.50 -0.31 16.91
C CYS A 10 24.20 1.18 17.09
N GLU A 11 25.04 2.05 16.51
CA GLU A 11 24.73 3.48 16.41
C GLU A 11 23.57 3.71 15.43
N TYR A 12 22.71 4.67 15.73
CA TYR A 12 21.63 5.06 14.83
C TYR A 12 22.17 5.81 13.60
N LEU A 13 21.49 5.62 12.48
CA LEU A 13 21.77 6.27 11.20
C LEU A 13 20.74 7.37 10.93
N SER A 14 21.12 8.37 10.13
CA SER A 14 20.14 9.22 9.49
C SER A 14 19.34 8.40 8.46
N VAL A 15 18.13 8.86 8.12
CA VAL A 15 17.31 8.25 7.07
C VAL A 15 18.12 8.06 5.79
N LYS A 16 18.85 9.08 5.35
CA LYS A 16 19.74 9.00 4.17
C LYS A 16 20.76 7.87 4.28
N GLN A 17 21.44 7.79 5.41
CA GLN A 17 22.48 6.76 5.61
C GLN A 17 21.88 5.34 5.63
N ALA A 18 20.67 5.20 6.14
CA ALA A 18 19.95 3.93 6.12
C ALA A 18 19.54 3.53 4.69
N LEU A 19 19.05 4.47 3.89
CA LEU A 19 18.72 4.22 2.48
C LEU A 19 19.97 3.93 1.62
N GLU A 20 21.14 4.41 2.01
CA GLU A 20 22.43 4.13 1.35
C GLU A 20 23.02 2.74 1.70
N ILE A 21 22.40 1.95 2.58
CA ILE A 21 22.84 0.57 2.93
C ILE A 21 22.77 -0.36 1.71
N LEU A 22 21.74 -0.22 0.90
CA LEU A 22 21.62 -0.91 -0.39
C LEU A 22 21.32 0.11 -1.50
N PRO A 23 21.73 -0.18 -2.75
CA PRO A 23 21.38 0.69 -3.88
C PRO A 23 19.87 0.73 -4.10
N ASP A 24 19.39 1.82 -4.66
CA ASP A 24 18.03 2.04 -5.15
C ASP A 24 16.92 1.96 -4.08
N LEU A 25 17.28 1.98 -2.78
CA LEU A 25 16.31 2.07 -1.71
C LEU A 25 15.67 3.45 -1.67
N GLU A 26 14.35 3.46 -1.55
CA GLU A 26 13.52 4.65 -1.41
C GLU A 26 12.60 4.51 -0.19
N GLN A 27 12.18 5.65 0.37
CA GLN A 27 11.15 5.69 1.40
C GLN A 27 9.76 5.88 0.77
N PHE A 28 8.72 5.30 1.41
CA PHE A 28 7.32 5.33 0.99
C PHE A 28 6.38 5.71 2.16
N SER A 29 6.90 6.39 3.16
CA SER A 29 6.12 6.85 4.32
C SER A 29 5.56 8.26 4.15
N ILE A 30 6.21 9.06 3.30
CA ILE A 30 5.85 10.44 3.03
C ILE A 30 5.78 10.60 1.51
N ASP A 31 4.57 10.87 1.02
CA ASP A 31 4.30 11.02 -0.42
C ASP A 31 4.57 12.45 -0.88
N GLU A 32 4.21 13.45 -0.07
CA GLU A 32 4.41 14.86 -0.34
C GLU A 32 5.11 15.55 0.83
N PHE A 33 6.06 16.42 0.52
CA PHE A 33 6.77 17.23 1.53
C PHE A 33 6.22 18.65 1.51
N GLU A 34 6.04 19.22 2.70
CA GLU A 34 5.60 20.60 2.89
C GLU A 34 6.79 21.59 2.76
N GLU A 35 6.48 22.90 2.58
CA GLU A 35 7.52 23.94 2.49
C GLU A 35 8.35 24.05 3.79
N GLU A 36 7.76 23.76 4.95
CA GLU A 36 8.39 23.85 6.27
C GLU A 36 9.17 22.58 6.67
N PHE A 37 8.91 21.44 5.98
CA PHE A 37 9.60 20.16 6.18
C PHE A 37 9.90 19.52 4.84
N THR A 38 11.09 19.74 4.34
CA THR A 38 11.51 19.31 3.02
C THR A 38 12.00 17.86 3.00
N ARG A 39 12.13 17.29 1.78
CA ARG A 39 12.76 15.98 1.62
C ARG A 39 14.21 15.96 2.15
N GLU A 40 14.94 17.06 2.06
CA GLU A 40 16.32 17.15 2.60
C GLU A 40 16.32 17.10 4.12
N ASP A 41 15.36 17.76 4.77
CA ASP A 41 15.22 17.73 6.23
C ASP A 41 14.90 16.30 6.69
N PHE A 42 13.95 15.63 6.02
CA PHE A 42 13.63 14.22 6.29
C PHE A 42 14.84 13.29 6.10
N LEU A 43 15.57 13.41 5.02
CA LEU A 43 16.76 12.59 4.76
C LEU A 43 17.90 12.86 5.75
N GLY A 44 17.96 14.07 6.29
CA GLY A 44 18.93 14.49 7.30
C GLY A 44 18.57 14.10 8.72
N SER A 45 17.29 13.83 9.01
CA SER A 45 16.82 13.43 10.33
C SER A 45 17.27 12.01 10.68
N PHE A 46 17.18 11.65 11.97
CA PHE A 46 17.57 10.34 12.46
C PHE A 46 16.38 9.38 12.55
N LEU A 47 16.62 8.08 12.43
CA LEU A 47 15.56 7.06 12.44
C LEU A 47 14.81 6.99 13.77
N ASP A 48 15.45 7.37 14.89
CA ASP A 48 14.81 7.42 16.22
C ASP A 48 13.79 8.57 16.38
N GLU A 49 13.71 9.48 15.41
CA GLU A 49 12.69 10.53 15.35
C GLU A 49 11.35 10.00 14.81
N TYR A 50 11.32 8.79 14.26
CA TYR A 50 10.15 8.15 13.66
C TYR A 50 9.84 6.83 14.36
N GLU A 51 8.56 6.49 14.50
CA GLU A 51 8.16 5.14 14.93
C GLU A 51 8.71 4.08 13.98
N CYS A 52 8.49 4.27 12.67
CA CYS A 52 9.13 3.52 11.60
C CYS A 52 8.97 4.27 10.27
N ILE A 53 9.82 3.92 9.31
CA ILE A 53 9.65 4.34 7.91
C ILE A 53 9.47 3.10 7.03
N ARG A 54 8.65 3.23 5.98
CA ARG A 54 8.50 2.19 4.97
C ARG A 54 9.56 2.35 3.89
N VAL A 55 10.24 1.26 3.58
CA VAL A 55 11.38 1.22 2.66
C VAL A 55 11.15 0.14 1.61
N GLY A 56 11.54 0.42 0.37
CA GLY A 56 11.45 -0.52 -0.74
C GLY A 56 12.24 -0.05 -1.94
N ILE A 57 12.08 -0.75 -3.06
CA ILE A 57 12.59 -0.35 -4.37
C ILE A 57 11.38 -0.18 -5.29
N SER A 58 11.26 1.02 -5.87
CA SER A 58 10.20 1.31 -6.84
C SER A 58 10.20 0.28 -7.98
N GLN A 59 9.02 -0.10 -8.43
CA GLN A 59 8.74 -1.08 -9.49
C GLN A 59 9.14 -2.55 -9.19
N GLU A 60 9.81 -2.84 -8.08
CA GLU A 60 10.21 -4.20 -7.73
C GLU A 60 9.50 -4.72 -6.47
N CYS A 61 9.27 -3.86 -5.49
CA CYS A 61 8.60 -4.21 -4.25
C CYS A 61 7.07 -4.20 -4.39
N GLY A 62 6.44 -5.20 -3.77
CA GLY A 62 4.99 -5.20 -3.57
C GLY A 62 4.59 -4.47 -2.29
N ARG A 63 5.37 -4.64 -1.21
CA ARG A 63 5.07 -4.08 0.11
C ARG A 63 6.27 -3.44 0.79
N GLY A 64 7.50 -3.80 0.41
CA GLY A 64 8.72 -3.39 1.09
C GLY A 64 8.81 -3.92 2.53
N PHE A 65 9.51 -3.19 3.38
CA PHE A 65 9.64 -3.45 4.81
C PHE A 65 9.56 -2.16 5.62
N GLU A 66 9.28 -2.28 6.91
CA GLU A 66 9.28 -1.19 7.86
C GLU A 66 10.64 -1.17 8.59
N LEU A 67 11.23 0.01 8.73
CA LEU A 67 12.51 0.24 9.38
C LEU A 67 12.33 1.24 10.51
N GLY A 68 12.61 0.83 11.73
CA GLY A 68 12.60 1.65 12.94
C GLY A 68 13.91 1.56 13.70
N TYR A 69 14.07 2.42 14.70
CA TYR A 69 15.18 2.38 15.66
C TYR A 69 14.66 2.72 17.07
N LEU A 70 14.75 1.73 17.97
CA LEU A 70 14.47 1.90 19.40
C LEU A 70 15.50 1.08 20.19
N ASP A 71 16.57 1.72 20.68
CA ASP A 71 17.73 1.05 21.31
C ASP A 71 18.45 0.02 20.39
N GLY A 72 18.07 -0.06 19.14
CA GLY A 72 18.54 -0.95 18.09
C GLY A 72 17.65 -0.84 16.85
N TYR A 73 18.08 -1.47 15.76
CA TYR A 73 17.26 -1.48 14.54
C TYR A 73 16.18 -2.54 14.63
N GLU A 74 14.98 -2.15 14.23
CA GLU A 74 13.83 -3.01 14.02
C GLU A 74 13.47 -3.01 12.54
N ILE A 75 13.65 -4.16 11.88
CA ILE A 75 13.31 -4.33 10.47
C ILE A 75 12.13 -5.32 10.41
N ARG A 76 10.96 -4.80 10.09
CA ARG A 76 9.70 -5.54 10.14
C ARG A 76 9.16 -5.79 8.75
N ILE A 77 8.94 -7.06 8.40
CA ILE A 77 8.28 -7.46 7.17
C ILE A 77 6.91 -8.06 7.47
N THR A 78 5.86 -7.47 6.91
CA THR A 78 4.48 -7.90 7.13
C THR A 78 4.10 -9.07 6.23
N THR A 79 3.31 -10.01 6.75
CA THR A 79 2.91 -11.24 6.05
C THR A 79 1.48 -11.15 5.53
N PRO A 80 1.18 -11.56 4.27
CA PRO A 80 2.16 -11.99 3.26
C PRO A 80 2.91 -10.81 2.63
N ALA A 81 4.18 -11.01 2.31
CA ALA A 81 4.98 -10.10 1.49
C ALA A 81 5.45 -10.84 0.23
N THR A 82 5.84 -10.11 -0.80
CA THR A 82 6.31 -10.73 -2.04
C THR A 82 7.67 -11.40 -1.85
N ARG A 83 8.06 -12.27 -2.78
CA ARG A 83 9.39 -12.86 -2.79
C ARG A 83 10.47 -11.78 -2.78
N PHE A 84 10.32 -10.75 -3.60
CA PHE A 84 11.31 -9.68 -3.70
C PHE A 84 11.40 -8.86 -2.41
N ASP A 85 10.28 -8.56 -1.77
CA ASP A 85 10.28 -7.87 -0.46
C ASP A 85 11.10 -8.64 0.57
N TRP A 86 10.96 -9.98 0.63
CA TRP A 86 11.74 -10.82 1.53
C TRP A 86 13.23 -10.83 1.18
N GLU A 87 13.57 -11.05 -0.09
CA GLU A 87 14.96 -11.05 -0.54
C GLU A 87 15.66 -9.72 -0.29
N LEU A 88 14.95 -8.60 -0.50
CA LEU A 88 15.45 -7.26 -0.22
C LEU A 88 15.64 -7.06 1.29
N THR A 89 14.65 -7.42 2.10
CA THR A 89 14.71 -7.30 3.57
C THR A 89 15.90 -8.08 4.13
N LEU A 90 16.10 -9.33 3.71
CA LEU A 90 17.21 -10.14 4.19
C LEU A 90 18.58 -9.59 3.76
N LYS A 91 18.69 -9.07 2.54
CA LYS A 91 19.90 -8.38 2.08
C LYS A 91 20.18 -7.12 2.89
N PHE A 92 19.13 -6.34 3.21
CA PHE A 92 19.26 -5.13 4.03
C PHE A 92 19.73 -5.46 5.45
N VAL A 93 19.05 -6.41 6.11
CA VAL A 93 19.42 -6.89 7.45
C VAL A 93 20.84 -7.42 7.49
N SER A 94 21.23 -8.22 6.49
CA SER A 94 22.59 -8.74 6.36
C SER A 94 23.64 -7.62 6.21
N ALA A 95 23.38 -6.64 5.33
CA ALA A 95 24.30 -5.54 5.07
C ALA A 95 24.44 -4.61 6.30
N LEU A 96 23.31 -4.32 6.97
CA LEU A 96 23.29 -3.49 8.17
C LEU A 96 24.03 -4.15 9.33
N ALA A 97 23.78 -5.44 9.59
CA ALA A 97 24.50 -6.19 10.62
C ALA A 97 26.01 -6.31 10.33
N ALA A 98 26.37 -6.52 9.07
CA ALA A 98 27.78 -6.55 8.66
C ALA A 98 28.47 -5.20 8.84
N LYS A 99 27.76 -4.08 8.59
CA LYS A 99 28.30 -2.72 8.77
C LYS A 99 28.71 -2.44 10.22
N PHE A 100 27.94 -2.95 11.18
CA PHE A 100 28.15 -2.70 12.61
C PHE A 100 28.81 -3.87 13.34
N ASP A 101 29.07 -5.00 12.66
CA ASP A 101 29.60 -6.25 13.24
C ASP A 101 28.71 -6.75 14.40
N CYS A 102 27.39 -6.70 14.21
CA CYS A 102 26.36 -7.08 15.18
C CYS A 102 25.71 -8.41 14.85
N GLU A 103 25.18 -9.10 15.89
CA GLU A 103 24.31 -10.25 15.76
C GLU A 103 22.89 -9.80 15.40
N ILE A 104 22.12 -10.71 14.78
CA ILE A 104 20.74 -10.52 14.40
C ILE A 104 19.89 -11.47 15.21
N THR A 105 18.82 -10.98 15.81
CA THR A 105 17.74 -11.84 16.31
C THR A 105 16.49 -11.63 15.46
N ALA A 106 15.68 -12.68 15.31
CA ALA A 106 14.41 -12.60 14.59
C ALA A 106 13.29 -13.20 15.42
N GLN A 107 12.16 -12.52 15.43
CA GLN A 107 10.93 -12.97 16.04
C GLN A 107 9.82 -13.01 14.98
N ASN A 108 9.13 -14.14 14.93
CA ASN A 108 8.00 -14.35 14.04
C ASN A 108 6.72 -14.39 14.86
N GLU A 109 5.78 -13.50 14.59
CA GLU A 109 4.51 -13.39 15.33
C GLU A 109 3.64 -14.67 15.29
N PHE A 110 3.92 -15.60 14.36
CA PHE A 110 3.22 -16.90 14.31
C PHE A 110 3.82 -17.96 15.23
N LYS A 111 5.04 -17.70 15.71
CA LYS A 111 5.83 -18.62 16.53
C LYS A 111 6.26 -17.88 17.79
N GLU A 112 5.28 -17.47 18.60
CA GLU A 112 5.40 -16.53 19.72
C GLU A 112 6.57 -16.78 20.68
N ASP A 113 7.05 -18.02 20.80
CA ASP A 113 8.11 -18.39 21.74
C ASP A 113 9.48 -18.64 21.05
N GLU A 114 9.59 -18.47 19.73
CA GLU A 114 10.81 -18.79 18.99
C GLU A 114 11.58 -17.53 18.61
N ILE A 115 12.69 -17.27 19.33
CA ILE A 115 13.67 -16.26 18.93
C ILE A 115 14.80 -16.97 18.19
N LEU A 116 14.99 -16.61 16.93
CA LEU A 116 16.07 -17.14 16.11
C LEU A 116 17.24 -16.18 16.14
N SER A 117 18.47 -16.72 16.13
CA SER A 117 19.70 -15.91 16.08
C SER A 117 20.46 -16.18 14.80
N PHE A 118 20.99 -15.12 14.20
CA PHE A 118 21.70 -15.15 12.93
C PHE A 118 22.96 -14.29 12.97
N THR A 119 23.90 -14.65 12.15
CA THR A 119 24.98 -13.75 11.71
C THR A 119 24.53 -13.01 10.44
N ALA A 120 25.25 -11.96 10.07
CA ALA A 120 25.02 -11.26 8.80
C ALA A 120 24.98 -12.21 7.59
N ARG A 121 25.75 -13.30 7.60
CA ARG A 121 25.76 -14.28 6.50
C ARG A 121 24.60 -15.26 6.60
N SER A 122 24.31 -15.80 7.77
CA SER A 122 23.33 -16.87 7.92
C SER A 122 21.88 -16.40 7.81
N VAL A 123 21.61 -15.10 8.02
CA VAL A 123 20.26 -14.54 7.84
C VAL A 123 19.76 -14.65 6.40
N LEU A 124 20.67 -14.69 5.42
CA LEU A 124 20.32 -14.88 4.01
C LEU A 124 19.72 -16.27 3.70
N ASP A 125 19.91 -17.24 4.61
CA ASP A 125 19.34 -18.59 4.51
C ASP A 125 17.99 -18.72 5.25
N TYR A 126 17.39 -17.60 5.70
CA TYR A 126 16.08 -17.60 6.36
C TYR A 126 14.99 -18.20 5.45
N ASP A 127 14.17 -19.11 5.99
CA ASP A 127 13.07 -19.75 5.25
C ASP A 127 11.82 -18.87 5.15
N PHE A 128 11.91 -17.79 4.37
CA PHE A 128 10.79 -16.91 4.08
C PHE A 128 9.68 -17.55 3.22
N VAL A 129 10.01 -18.63 2.50
CA VAL A 129 9.03 -19.36 1.69
C VAL A 129 7.90 -19.91 2.56
N SER A 130 8.22 -20.41 3.73
CA SER A 130 7.24 -20.87 4.71
C SER A 130 6.36 -19.72 5.21
N ASP A 131 6.92 -18.53 5.44
CA ASP A 131 6.18 -17.37 5.90
C ASP A 131 5.22 -16.84 4.82
N ILE A 132 5.65 -16.80 3.54
CA ILE A 132 4.74 -16.44 2.43
C ILE A 132 3.58 -17.42 2.35
N LYS A 133 3.86 -18.74 2.37
CA LYS A 133 2.80 -19.77 2.31
C LYS A 133 1.80 -19.64 3.46
N PHE A 134 2.30 -19.43 4.67
CA PHE A 134 1.45 -19.21 5.83
C PHE A 134 0.55 -17.98 5.63
N GLY A 135 1.12 -16.88 5.13
CA GLY A 135 0.37 -15.66 4.82
C GLY A 135 -0.72 -15.87 3.76
N LEU A 136 -0.43 -16.63 2.70
CA LEU A 136 -1.43 -16.96 1.66
C LEU A 136 -2.58 -17.80 2.22
N GLU A 137 -2.29 -18.77 3.09
CA GLU A 137 -3.35 -19.56 3.77
C GLU A 137 -4.18 -18.68 4.71
N ALA A 138 -3.56 -17.70 5.38
CA ALA A 138 -4.28 -16.75 6.21
C ALA A 138 -5.21 -15.85 5.35
N VAL A 139 -4.74 -15.34 4.21
CA VAL A 139 -5.59 -14.61 3.24
C VAL A 139 -6.76 -15.48 2.80
N LYS A 140 -6.50 -16.74 2.39
CA LYS A 140 -7.55 -17.68 1.99
C LYS A 140 -8.58 -17.91 3.10
N SER A 141 -8.12 -18.00 4.33
CA SER A 141 -9.03 -18.21 5.47
C SER A 141 -9.93 -17.00 5.74
N ASN A 142 -9.43 -15.80 5.50
CA ASN A 142 -10.15 -14.55 5.73
C ASN A 142 -11.04 -14.12 4.55
N THR A 143 -10.90 -14.74 3.38
CA THR A 143 -11.73 -14.43 2.18
C THR A 143 -12.92 -15.36 2.00
N LYS A 144 -13.17 -16.28 2.94
CA LYS A 144 -14.31 -17.22 2.90
C LYS A 144 -15.65 -16.51 3.09
N ASP A 145 -16.70 -17.17 2.65
CA ASP A 145 -18.10 -16.74 2.85
C ASP A 145 -18.41 -15.35 2.26
N GLY A 146 -17.69 -14.97 1.20
CA GLY A 146 -17.89 -13.71 0.50
C GLY A 146 -17.19 -12.50 1.12
N HIS A 147 -16.34 -12.73 2.12
CA HIS A 147 -15.50 -11.66 2.68
C HIS A 147 -14.35 -11.31 1.74
N THR A 148 -13.84 -10.10 1.89
CA THR A 148 -12.60 -9.63 1.27
C THR A 148 -11.52 -9.45 2.32
N TYR A 149 -10.27 -9.53 1.90
CA TYR A 149 -9.09 -9.28 2.75
C TYR A 149 -8.15 -8.33 2.04
N THR A 150 -7.87 -7.18 2.67
CA THR A 150 -7.00 -6.15 2.11
C THR A 150 -5.63 -6.18 2.76
N ILE A 151 -4.58 -6.14 1.95
CA ILE A 151 -3.20 -5.88 2.39
C ILE A 151 -2.76 -4.51 1.89
N TYR A 152 -1.92 -3.85 2.68
CA TYR A 152 -1.33 -2.57 2.28
C TYR A 152 -0.04 -2.82 1.53
N GLY A 153 -0.04 -2.43 0.25
CA GLY A 153 1.16 -2.49 -0.59
C GLY A 153 2.09 -1.30 -0.33
N LEU A 154 3.10 -1.16 -1.17
CA LEU A 154 4.09 -0.10 -1.06
C LEU A 154 3.46 1.28 -1.31
N THR A 155 2.63 1.37 -2.34
CA THR A 155 1.92 2.59 -2.75
C THR A 155 0.40 2.43 -2.71
N ARG A 156 -0.13 1.21 -2.92
CA ARG A 156 -1.56 0.93 -3.06
C ARG A 156 -2.00 -0.26 -2.23
N GLU A 157 -3.24 -0.22 -1.80
CA GLU A 157 -3.91 -1.37 -1.22
C GLU A 157 -4.16 -2.45 -2.27
N VAL A 158 -4.17 -3.70 -1.83
CA VAL A 158 -4.51 -4.87 -2.67
C VAL A 158 -5.56 -5.69 -1.93
N THR A 159 -6.72 -5.81 -2.53
CA THR A 159 -7.86 -6.52 -1.95
C THR A 159 -8.08 -7.87 -2.62
N PHE A 160 -8.11 -8.92 -1.81
CA PHE A 160 -8.37 -10.29 -2.23
C PHE A 160 -9.82 -10.69 -1.94
N ASN A 161 -10.37 -11.51 -2.82
CA ASN A 161 -11.55 -12.33 -2.57
C ASN A 161 -11.21 -13.81 -2.75
N GLU A 162 -12.16 -14.69 -2.48
CA GLU A 162 -11.98 -16.14 -2.59
C GLU A 162 -11.52 -16.56 -4.00
N ASN A 163 -12.03 -15.94 -5.05
CA ASN A 163 -11.65 -16.29 -6.43
C ASN A 163 -10.18 -15.95 -6.73
N ILE A 164 -9.73 -14.74 -6.38
CA ILE A 164 -8.36 -14.30 -6.63
C ILE A 164 -7.36 -15.17 -5.87
N ILE A 165 -7.61 -15.42 -4.59
CA ILE A 165 -6.68 -16.22 -3.78
C ILE A 165 -6.67 -17.69 -4.23
N ASP A 166 -7.79 -18.28 -4.65
CA ASP A 166 -7.85 -19.63 -5.17
C ASP A 166 -7.12 -19.76 -6.52
N GLU A 167 -7.21 -18.76 -7.39
CA GLU A 167 -6.43 -18.69 -8.62
C GLU A 167 -4.93 -18.69 -8.33
N ILE A 168 -4.48 -17.81 -7.42
CA ILE A 168 -3.08 -17.74 -6.99
C ILE A 168 -2.61 -19.09 -6.42
N LEU A 169 -3.37 -19.68 -5.50
CA LEU A 169 -2.98 -20.93 -4.85
C LEU A 169 -3.01 -22.14 -5.78
N SER A 170 -3.83 -22.13 -6.83
CA SER A 170 -3.90 -23.18 -7.84
C SER A 170 -2.80 -23.09 -8.89
N ALA A 171 -2.09 -21.97 -8.96
CA ALA A 171 -0.99 -21.77 -9.89
C ALA A 171 0.18 -22.72 -9.60
N LYS A 172 0.94 -23.10 -10.66
CA LYS A 172 2.11 -23.97 -10.53
C LYS A 172 3.15 -23.45 -9.52
N ASN A 173 3.30 -22.15 -9.44
CA ASN A 173 4.13 -21.44 -8.46
C ASN A 173 3.31 -20.32 -7.82
N SER A 174 2.59 -20.65 -6.76
CA SER A 174 1.70 -19.73 -6.07
C SER A 174 2.41 -18.51 -5.48
N ILE A 175 3.68 -18.66 -5.05
CA ILE A 175 4.47 -17.57 -4.48
C ILE A 175 4.83 -16.54 -5.57
N ASP A 176 5.30 -17.00 -6.73
CA ASP A 176 5.65 -16.07 -7.80
C ASP A 176 4.39 -15.41 -8.37
N THR A 177 3.30 -16.17 -8.55
CA THR A 177 2.00 -15.63 -9.00
C THR A 177 1.46 -14.57 -8.02
N PHE A 178 1.54 -14.81 -6.72
CA PHE A 178 1.18 -13.81 -5.71
C PHE A 178 2.08 -12.58 -5.79
N SER A 179 3.39 -12.80 -5.91
CA SER A 179 4.37 -11.71 -5.96
C SER A 179 4.15 -10.83 -7.19
N GLU A 180 3.96 -11.43 -8.36
CA GLU A 180 3.64 -10.72 -9.60
C GLU A 180 2.32 -9.94 -9.45
N PHE A 181 1.25 -10.59 -8.96
CA PHE A 181 -0.04 -9.94 -8.79
C PHE A 181 0.03 -8.69 -7.91
N VAL A 182 0.69 -8.78 -6.74
CA VAL A 182 0.81 -7.65 -5.83
C VAL A 182 1.71 -6.56 -6.42
N THR A 183 2.85 -6.93 -7.00
CA THR A 183 3.81 -5.97 -7.59
C THR A 183 3.23 -5.26 -8.80
N ASP A 184 2.50 -5.96 -9.67
CA ASP A 184 1.85 -5.36 -10.84
C ASP A 184 0.85 -4.28 -10.45
N ILE A 185 0.07 -4.48 -9.38
CA ILE A 185 -0.87 -3.47 -8.87
C ILE A 185 -0.13 -2.22 -8.40
N GLN A 186 1.03 -2.37 -7.72
CA GLN A 186 1.83 -1.21 -7.29
C GLN A 186 2.33 -0.39 -8.48
N ASN A 187 2.51 -1.01 -9.63
CA ASN A 187 3.15 -0.42 -10.82
C ASN A 187 2.16 0.03 -11.90
N ILE A 188 0.86 0.01 -11.65
CA ILE A 188 -0.12 0.55 -12.59
C ILE A 188 0.13 2.05 -12.77
N ASP A 189 0.34 2.47 -14.02
CA ASP A 189 0.50 3.88 -14.38
C ASP A 189 -0.87 4.59 -14.38
N ALA A 190 -1.32 4.94 -13.18
CA ALA A 190 -2.59 5.59 -12.92
C ALA A 190 -2.54 6.38 -11.61
N TYR A 191 -3.42 7.37 -11.47
CA TYR A 191 -3.64 8.06 -10.21
C TYR A 191 -4.58 7.27 -9.32
N ASP A 192 -4.33 7.28 -8.02
CA ASP A 192 -5.31 6.87 -7.04
C ASP A 192 -6.24 8.06 -6.75
N ALA A 193 -7.54 7.82 -6.82
CA ALA A 193 -8.49 8.89 -6.54
C ALA A 193 -8.38 9.32 -5.08
N ALA A 194 -8.02 10.56 -4.83
CA ALA A 194 -7.93 11.10 -3.48
C ALA A 194 -9.31 11.15 -2.81
N GLN A 195 -9.36 10.68 -1.58
CA GLN A 195 -10.54 10.72 -0.72
C GLN A 195 -10.49 11.94 0.18
N GLN A 196 -11.57 12.71 0.21
CA GLN A 196 -11.75 13.87 1.08
C GLN A 196 -13.05 13.75 1.86
N PHE A 197 -13.12 14.35 3.05
CA PHE A 197 -14.30 14.32 3.91
C PHE A 197 -14.83 15.72 4.15
N TYR A 198 -16.15 15.83 4.20
CA TYR A 198 -16.87 17.09 4.41
C TYR A 198 -18.10 16.84 5.27
N ASP A 199 -18.50 17.89 6.02
CA ASP A 199 -19.74 17.90 6.76
C ASP A 199 -20.82 18.64 5.98
N THR A 200 -22.03 18.12 6.04
CA THR A 200 -23.23 18.79 5.56
C THR A 200 -23.75 19.78 6.59
N ASP A 201 -24.62 20.71 6.17
CA ASP A 201 -25.24 21.71 7.07
C ASP A 201 -26.06 21.07 8.20
N ASP A 202 -26.54 19.85 8.03
CA ASP A 202 -27.30 19.06 9.02
C ASP A 202 -26.38 18.12 9.86
N GLY A 203 -25.07 18.25 9.72
CA GLY A 203 -24.08 17.58 10.55
C GLY A 203 -23.81 16.11 10.18
N GLN A 204 -24.06 15.72 8.92
CA GLN A 204 -23.65 14.41 8.41
C GLN A 204 -22.28 14.51 7.73
N THR A 205 -21.38 13.59 8.02
CA THR A 205 -20.09 13.48 7.31
C THR A 205 -20.26 12.64 6.06
N PHE A 206 -19.66 13.07 4.95
CA PHE A 206 -19.61 12.30 3.71
C PHE A 206 -18.21 12.28 3.11
N GLY A 207 -17.88 11.18 2.42
CA GLY A 207 -16.65 11.03 1.64
C GLY A 207 -16.85 11.46 0.18
N GLU A 208 -15.83 12.09 -0.38
CA GLU A 208 -15.83 12.57 -1.76
C GLU A 208 -14.58 12.08 -2.49
N TYR A 209 -14.78 11.59 -3.71
CA TYR A 209 -13.73 11.27 -4.64
C TYR A 209 -13.81 12.19 -5.86
N VAL A 210 -12.66 12.52 -6.44
CA VAL A 210 -12.60 13.34 -7.65
C VAL A 210 -12.10 12.50 -8.82
N LEU A 211 -12.91 12.38 -9.87
CA LEU A 211 -12.52 11.75 -11.12
C LEU A 211 -12.27 12.80 -12.21
N THR A 212 -11.06 12.81 -12.76
CA THR A 212 -10.66 13.73 -13.81
C THR A 212 -10.65 13.04 -15.17
N GLN A 213 -10.84 13.83 -16.26
CA GLN A 213 -10.74 13.32 -17.63
C GLN A 213 -9.30 13.09 -18.11
N LEU A 214 -8.28 13.50 -17.34
CA LEU A 214 -6.92 13.66 -17.84
C LEU A 214 -6.08 12.39 -17.77
N TYR A 215 -6.36 11.55 -16.76
CA TYR A 215 -5.49 10.43 -16.42
C TYR A 215 -6.32 9.18 -16.07
N PRO A 216 -5.78 7.98 -16.35
CA PRO A 216 -6.32 6.77 -15.78
C PRO A 216 -6.36 6.89 -14.25
N THR A 217 -7.43 6.44 -13.64
CA THR A 217 -7.65 6.60 -12.20
C THR A 217 -8.09 5.28 -11.57
N ILE A 218 -7.47 4.92 -10.45
CA ILE A 218 -7.88 3.77 -9.64
C ILE A 218 -8.85 4.27 -8.57
N MET A 219 -9.98 3.56 -8.43
CA MET A 219 -11.01 3.86 -7.44
C MET A 219 -11.54 2.55 -6.83
N PRO A 220 -11.93 2.55 -5.55
CA PRO A 220 -12.62 1.40 -4.97
C PRO A 220 -14.01 1.22 -5.59
N VAL A 221 -14.51 0.00 -5.66
CA VAL A 221 -15.91 -0.29 -6.06
C VAL A 221 -16.85 -0.11 -4.87
N LEU A 222 -16.38 -0.53 -3.70
CA LEU A 222 -17.05 -0.33 -2.42
C LEU A 222 -16.20 0.62 -1.58
N PRO A 223 -16.55 1.91 -1.51
CA PRO A 223 -15.78 2.89 -0.79
C PRO A 223 -15.87 2.65 0.72
N SER A 224 -14.74 2.83 1.40
CA SER A 224 -14.60 2.87 2.85
C SER A 224 -13.58 3.94 3.21
N VAL A 225 -13.41 4.25 4.48
CA VAL A 225 -12.36 5.19 4.89
C VAL A 225 -10.99 4.58 4.62
N GLU A 226 -10.19 5.25 3.79
CA GLU A 226 -8.83 4.84 3.47
C GLU A 226 -7.93 4.95 4.70
N ARG A 227 -6.92 4.07 4.80
CA ARG A 227 -6.01 4.03 5.95
C ARG A 227 -5.42 5.40 6.31
N ALA A 228 -5.05 6.19 5.33
CA ALA A 228 -4.49 7.52 5.53
C ALA A 228 -5.44 8.47 6.27
N ASN A 229 -6.75 8.22 6.18
CA ASN A 229 -7.81 9.03 6.74
C ASN A 229 -8.41 8.46 8.04
N MET A 230 -8.05 7.23 8.45
CA MET A 230 -8.62 6.57 9.64
C MET A 230 -8.35 7.29 10.98
N GLN A 231 -7.36 8.17 11.01
CA GLN A 231 -7.11 9.04 12.18
C GLN A 231 -8.04 10.26 12.22
N LEU A 232 -8.65 10.62 11.10
CA LEU A 232 -9.52 11.77 10.95
C LEU A 232 -10.99 11.40 11.08
N VAL A 233 -11.39 10.28 10.48
CA VAL A 233 -12.79 9.82 10.38
C VAL A 233 -12.81 8.30 10.46
N SER A 234 -13.81 7.73 11.13
CA SER A 234 -14.08 6.27 11.14
C SER A 234 -15.19 5.92 10.15
N ASP A 235 -15.24 4.67 9.67
CA ASP A 235 -16.24 4.22 8.68
C ASP A 235 -17.69 4.42 9.15
N ASP A 236 -17.96 4.29 10.44
CA ASP A 236 -19.29 4.45 11.03
C ASP A 236 -19.73 5.93 11.14
N GLU A 237 -18.82 6.87 11.00
CA GLU A 237 -19.13 8.31 10.94
C GLU A 237 -19.51 8.77 9.54
N VAL A 238 -19.12 8.02 8.48
CA VAL A 238 -19.40 8.40 7.09
C VAL A 238 -20.80 7.94 6.67
N SER A 239 -21.66 8.91 6.41
CA SER A 239 -23.07 8.63 6.04
C SER A 239 -23.23 8.17 4.59
N PHE A 240 -22.43 8.68 3.66
CA PHE A 240 -22.45 8.31 2.24
C PHE A 240 -21.16 8.76 1.54
N TYR A 241 -20.96 8.25 0.32
CA TYR A 241 -19.88 8.67 -0.57
C TYR A 241 -20.43 9.25 -1.88
N ARG A 242 -19.67 10.16 -2.50
CA ARG A 242 -20.00 10.73 -3.80
C ARG A 242 -18.75 10.90 -4.68
N VAL A 243 -18.96 11.05 -5.98
CA VAL A 243 -17.91 11.28 -6.98
C VAL A 243 -18.17 12.58 -7.71
N VAL A 244 -17.18 13.47 -7.70
CA VAL A 244 -17.19 14.72 -8.48
C VAL A 244 -16.47 14.48 -9.80
N LEU A 245 -17.13 14.74 -10.90
CA LEU A 245 -16.60 14.60 -12.25
C LEU A 245 -16.04 15.95 -12.73
N VAL A 246 -14.74 15.98 -13.06
CA VAL A 246 -14.01 17.21 -13.38
C VAL A 246 -13.38 17.12 -14.77
N VAL A 247 -13.52 18.17 -15.57
CA VAL A 247 -12.85 18.34 -16.86
C VAL A 247 -11.94 19.54 -16.82
N GLY A 248 -10.83 19.48 -17.56
CA GLY A 248 -9.82 20.54 -17.57
C GLY A 248 -8.74 20.36 -16.51
N LYS A 249 -7.84 21.35 -16.41
CA LYS A 249 -6.66 21.31 -15.53
C LYS A 249 -6.46 22.67 -14.83
N GLY A 250 -6.03 22.62 -13.57
CA GLY A 250 -5.70 23.80 -12.78
C GLY A 250 -6.88 24.79 -12.70
N GLU A 251 -6.60 26.08 -12.84
CA GLU A 251 -7.65 27.15 -12.79
C GLU A 251 -8.72 27.02 -13.89
N GLY A 252 -8.47 26.23 -14.94
CA GLY A 252 -9.43 25.93 -16.02
C GLY A 252 -10.28 24.67 -15.73
N ALA A 253 -10.11 24.03 -14.59
CA ALA A 253 -10.90 22.86 -14.22
C ALA A 253 -12.36 23.25 -13.99
N THR A 254 -13.28 22.43 -14.50
CA THR A 254 -14.74 22.67 -14.39
C THR A 254 -15.41 21.40 -13.92
N VAL A 255 -16.23 21.50 -12.87
CA VAL A 255 -17.10 20.43 -12.42
C VAL A 255 -18.19 20.21 -13.45
N VAL A 256 -18.29 18.99 -13.98
CA VAL A 256 -19.37 18.56 -14.88
C VAL A 256 -20.60 18.23 -14.07
N GLY A 257 -20.41 17.62 -12.91
CA GLY A 257 -21.46 17.31 -11.92
C GLY A 257 -20.99 16.33 -10.87
N THR A 258 -21.88 15.96 -9.97
CA THR A 258 -21.65 15.07 -8.85
C THR A 258 -22.66 13.93 -8.87
N LEU A 259 -22.22 12.72 -8.56
CA LEU A 259 -23.05 11.53 -8.43
C LEU A 259 -22.85 10.89 -7.05
N ASN A 260 -23.91 10.31 -6.48
CA ASN A 260 -23.74 9.37 -5.39
C ASN A 260 -22.88 8.17 -5.88
N TYR A 261 -22.12 7.57 -4.98
CA TYR A 261 -21.15 6.53 -5.36
C TYR A 261 -21.80 5.35 -6.08
N ASP A 262 -22.94 4.87 -5.58
CA ASP A 262 -23.69 3.78 -6.20
C ASP A 262 -24.21 4.13 -7.60
N GLU A 263 -24.64 5.37 -7.80
CA GLU A 263 -25.05 5.86 -9.13
C GLU A 263 -23.87 5.96 -10.07
N PHE A 264 -22.71 6.41 -9.58
CA PHE A 264 -21.48 6.50 -10.35
C PHE A 264 -21.05 5.11 -10.83
N THR A 265 -20.93 4.14 -9.94
CA THR A 265 -20.53 2.78 -10.29
C THR A 265 -21.51 2.11 -11.25
N ALA A 266 -22.83 2.32 -11.05
CA ALA A 266 -23.86 1.77 -11.94
C ALA A 266 -23.85 2.38 -13.35
N ARG A 267 -23.41 3.63 -13.51
CA ARG A 267 -23.40 4.37 -14.79
C ARG A 267 -22.02 4.39 -15.46
N LEU A 268 -20.98 3.89 -14.81
CA LEU A 268 -19.63 3.83 -15.38
C LEU A 268 -19.64 2.93 -16.64
N PRO A 269 -19.19 3.43 -17.82
CA PRO A 269 -19.17 2.65 -19.04
C PRO A 269 -18.30 1.39 -18.88
N LYS A 270 -18.86 0.22 -19.17
CA LYS A 270 -18.21 -1.08 -18.93
C LYS A 270 -16.88 -1.26 -19.69
N GLU A 271 -16.77 -0.63 -20.86
CA GLU A 271 -15.57 -0.63 -21.70
C GLU A 271 -14.48 0.33 -21.22
N LYS A 272 -14.77 1.16 -20.22
CA LYS A 272 -13.87 2.18 -19.68
C LYS A 272 -13.21 1.79 -18.37
N TYR A 273 -13.53 0.64 -17.82
CA TYR A 273 -12.87 0.20 -16.60
C TYR A 273 -12.56 -1.28 -16.63
N LYS A 274 -11.56 -1.65 -15.85
CA LYS A 274 -11.22 -3.04 -15.54
C LYS A 274 -10.89 -3.18 -14.05
N PHE A 275 -11.23 -4.32 -13.47
CA PHE A 275 -10.82 -4.64 -12.11
C PHE A 275 -9.31 -4.83 -12.05
N THR A 276 -8.67 -4.25 -11.04
CA THR A 276 -7.27 -4.47 -10.70
C THR A 276 -7.12 -5.50 -9.59
N ASP A 277 -8.11 -5.54 -8.68
CA ASP A 277 -8.23 -6.52 -7.60
C ASP A 277 -9.72 -6.74 -7.23
N ALA A 278 -10.01 -7.25 -6.03
CA ALA A 278 -11.38 -7.55 -5.62
C ALA A 278 -12.24 -6.29 -5.33
N ASN A 279 -11.62 -5.15 -5.04
CA ASN A 279 -12.33 -3.91 -4.69
C ASN A 279 -11.97 -2.72 -5.57
N HIS A 280 -10.92 -2.78 -6.38
CA HIS A 280 -10.47 -1.61 -7.14
C HIS A 280 -10.65 -1.79 -8.63
N VAL A 281 -10.96 -0.69 -9.29
CA VAL A 281 -11.08 -0.59 -10.75
C VAL A 281 -10.15 0.49 -11.28
N LEU A 282 -9.46 0.18 -12.36
CA LEU A 282 -8.76 1.16 -13.17
C LEU A 282 -9.75 1.71 -14.18
N ILE A 283 -10.01 3.01 -14.11
CA ILE A 283 -10.92 3.74 -15.00
C ILE A 283 -10.07 4.50 -16.02
N GLU A 284 -10.27 4.21 -17.30
CA GLU A 284 -9.69 4.95 -18.39
C GLU A 284 -10.24 6.38 -18.45
N PRO A 285 -9.47 7.37 -18.95
CA PRO A 285 -9.94 8.74 -19.06
C PRO A 285 -11.30 8.86 -19.74
N LEU A 286 -12.24 9.50 -19.06
CA LEU A 286 -13.58 9.74 -19.60
C LEU A 286 -13.63 11.10 -20.30
N SER A 287 -14.16 11.13 -21.51
CA SER A 287 -14.44 12.40 -22.19
C SER A 287 -15.53 13.21 -21.47
N ARG A 288 -15.56 14.52 -21.72
CA ARG A 288 -16.63 15.39 -21.18
C ARG A 288 -18.04 14.88 -21.56
N GLY A 289 -18.21 14.31 -22.77
CA GLY A 289 -19.47 13.76 -23.21
C GLY A 289 -19.91 12.53 -22.42
N GLU A 290 -18.96 11.61 -22.13
CA GLU A 290 -19.20 10.43 -21.30
C GLU A 290 -19.57 10.84 -19.87
N MET A 291 -18.82 11.77 -19.27
CA MET A 291 -19.14 12.32 -17.93
C MET A 291 -20.53 12.99 -17.90
N ALA A 292 -20.85 13.81 -18.89
CA ALA A 292 -22.17 14.45 -18.98
C ALA A 292 -23.32 13.45 -19.15
N ALA A 293 -23.10 12.38 -19.91
CA ALA A 293 -24.07 11.29 -20.06
C ALA A 293 -24.31 10.55 -18.73
N MET A 294 -23.28 10.35 -17.92
CA MET A 294 -23.41 9.75 -16.59
C MET A 294 -24.31 10.58 -15.65
N ILE A 295 -24.27 11.92 -15.75
CA ILE A 295 -25.08 12.81 -14.92
C ILE A 295 -26.52 12.94 -15.46
N GLY A 296 -26.78 12.50 -16.70
CA GLY A 296 -28.09 12.61 -17.33
C GLY A 296 -28.36 13.99 -17.93
N VAL A 297 -27.33 14.82 -18.09
CA VAL A 297 -27.37 16.05 -18.88
C VAL A 297 -27.09 15.64 -20.33
N GLY A 298 -28.13 15.12 -20.98
CA GLY A 298 -28.08 14.85 -22.42
C GLY A 298 -27.94 16.14 -23.19
N GLY A 299 -27.00 16.16 -24.14
CA GLY A 299 -26.72 17.27 -25.03
C GLY A 299 -27.89 17.59 -25.97
#